data_d485806d4e8c126f6be71184e62b8b6c
#
_entry.id   d485806d4e8c126f6be71184e62b8b6c
#
_cell.length_a   1.000
_cell.length_b   1.000
_cell.length_c   1.000
_cell.angle_alpha   90.00
_cell.angle_beta   90.00
_cell.angle_gamma   90.00
#
_symmetry.space_group_name_H-M   'P 1'
#
loop_
_entity.id
_entity.type
_entity.pdbx_description
1 polymer ?
#
loop_
_entity_poly.entity_id
_entity_poly.type
_entity_poly.pdbx_seq_one_letter_code
_entity_poly.pdbx_strand_id
1 'polypeptide(L)'
;ETYVFGVDGSFSNILGAETWIEDWQGGTNACGTPVAPHDGTVAATYTYDENAGTVTLNGIGAYLGIPKAFNGGELTDPANAPASIAYDIEFSENNTVMTADINIGVGWWRFKLVKN
;
A
#
# COMPACT_ATOMS: atom_id res chain seq x y z
N GLU A 1 -2.54 2.82 -11.02
CA GLU A 1 -2.98 2.01 -9.88
C GLU A 1 -4.23 2.59 -9.24
N THR A 2 -5.11 1.71 -8.80
CA THR A 2 -6.32 2.07 -8.07
C THR A 2 -6.40 1.26 -6.79
N TYR A 3 -6.81 1.92 -5.71
CA TYR A 3 -7.04 1.29 -4.42
C TYR A 3 -8.52 1.37 -4.10
N VAL A 4 -9.11 0.24 -3.74
CA VAL A 4 -10.55 0.18 -3.43
C VAL A 4 -10.74 -0.18 -1.98
N PHE A 5 -11.38 0.73 -1.24
CA PHE A 5 -11.78 0.51 0.14
C PHE A 5 -13.28 0.22 0.13
N GLY A 6 -13.61 -1.06 0.25
CA GLY A 6 -15.01 -1.49 0.23
C GLY A 6 -15.73 -1.13 1.51
N VAL A 7 -17.03 -0.86 1.40
CA VAL A 7 -17.87 -0.55 2.57
C VAL A 7 -18.01 -1.75 3.52
N ASP A 8 -17.72 -2.95 3.03
CA ASP A 8 -17.72 -4.19 3.80
C ASP A 8 -16.39 -4.46 4.52
N GLY A 9 -15.41 -3.54 4.43
CA GLY A 9 -14.08 -3.70 5.00
C GLY A 9 -13.08 -4.37 4.09
N SER A 10 -13.43 -4.67 2.86
CA SER A 10 -12.49 -5.23 1.88
C SER A 10 -11.54 -4.17 1.35
N PHE A 11 -10.34 -4.58 0.99
CA PHE A 11 -9.35 -3.73 0.33
C PHE A 11 -8.80 -4.43 -0.90
N SER A 12 -8.60 -3.67 -1.98
CA SER A 12 -8.04 -4.20 -3.22
C SER A 12 -7.01 -3.25 -3.82
N ASN A 13 -5.89 -3.82 -4.26
CA ASN A 13 -4.93 -3.18 -5.15
C ASN A 13 -5.29 -3.56 -6.59
N ILE A 14 -5.58 -2.58 -7.42
CA ILE A 14 -5.83 -2.81 -8.86
C ILE A 14 -4.66 -2.20 -9.61
N LEU A 15 -3.74 -3.05 -10.04
CA LEU A 15 -2.44 -2.63 -10.57
C LEU A 15 -2.41 -2.53 -12.10
N GLY A 16 -3.38 -3.14 -12.78
CA GLY A 16 -3.37 -3.21 -14.24
C GLY A 16 -2.36 -4.24 -14.76
N ALA A 17 -2.01 -4.12 -16.04
CA ALA A 17 -1.10 -5.07 -16.70
C ALA A 17 0.36 -4.88 -16.28
N GLU A 18 0.76 -3.67 -15.93
CA GLU A 18 2.12 -3.34 -15.53
C GLU A 18 2.14 -2.38 -14.35
N THR A 19 3.17 -2.52 -13.51
CA THR A 19 3.48 -1.62 -12.41
C THR A 19 5.00 -1.48 -12.28
N TRP A 20 5.46 -0.57 -11.46
CA TRP A 20 6.89 -0.47 -11.17
C TRP A 20 7.35 -1.70 -10.38
N ILE A 21 8.36 -2.39 -10.90
CA ILE A 21 8.96 -3.57 -10.27
C ILE A 21 10.34 -3.21 -9.74
N GLU A 22 10.58 -3.56 -8.50
CA GLU A 22 11.88 -3.38 -7.84
C GLU A 22 12.76 -4.62 -8.09
N ASP A 23 14.09 -4.44 -7.97
CA ASP A 23 15.04 -5.54 -8.18
C ASP A 23 14.85 -6.68 -7.18
N TRP A 24 14.47 -6.38 -5.94
CA TRP A 24 14.21 -7.39 -4.90
C TRP A 24 12.98 -8.25 -5.21
N GLN A 25 12.15 -7.84 -6.16
CA GLN A 25 11.00 -8.63 -6.64
C GLN A 25 11.38 -9.60 -7.77
N GLY A 26 12.65 -9.66 -8.12
CA GLY A 26 13.16 -10.54 -9.17
C GLY A 26 13.22 -9.90 -10.55
N GLY A 27 13.05 -8.58 -10.63
CA GLY A 27 13.09 -7.81 -11.87
C GLY A 27 14.28 -6.87 -11.97
N THR A 28 14.14 -5.87 -12.80
CA THR A 28 15.14 -4.81 -12.99
C THR A 28 14.43 -3.47 -12.84
N ASN A 29 14.45 -2.83 -11.74
CA ASN A 29 13.90 -1.48 -11.48
C ASN A 29 13.27 -0.81 -12.70
N ALA A 30 12.14 -1.34 -13.15
CA ALA A 30 11.44 -0.93 -14.38
C ALA A 30 9.98 -1.36 -14.30
N CYS A 31 9.13 -0.81 -15.19
CA CYS A 31 7.75 -1.26 -15.30
C CYS A 31 7.70 -2.71 -15.82
N GLY A 32 6.83 -3.50 -15.23
CA GLY A 32 6.65 -4.91 -15.61
C GLY A 32 5.39 -5.49 -15.00
N THR A 33 5.15 -6.76 -15.27
CA THR A 33 4.02 -7.50 -14.71
C THR A 33 4.10 -7.52 -13.18
N PRO A 34 3.01 -7.20 -12.48
CA PRO A 34 2.99 -7.27 -11.01
C PRO A 34 3.45 -8.62 -10.49
N VAL A 35 4.21 -8.61 -9.39
CA VAL A 35 4.85 -9.80 -8.80
C VAL A 35 4.24 -10.12 -7.45
N ALA A 36 3.83 -11.39 -7.26
CA ALA A 36 3.30 -11.87 -5.99
C ALA A 36 4.32 -11.69 -4.84
N PRO A 37 3.88 -11.39 -3.62
CA PRO A 37 2.49 -11.21 -3.16
C PRO A 37 1.92 -9.81 -3.44
N HIS A 38 2.65 -8.93 -4.10
CA HIS A 38 2.28 -7.54 -4.36
C HIS A 38 1.57 -7.34 -5.70
N ASP A 39 0.90 -8.39 -6.18
CA ASP A 39 0.19 -8.38 -7.45
C ASP A 39 -1.33 -8.19 -7.34
N GLY A 40 -1.82 -7.91 -6.13
CA GLY A 40 -3.23 -7.67 -5.88
C GLY A 40 -4.09 -8.94 -5.80
N THR A 41 -3.49 -10.13 -5.82
CA THR A 41 -4.24 -11.39 -5.78
C THR A 41 -4.59 -11.89 -4.40
N VAL A 42 -3.87 -11.42 -3.36
CA VAL A 42 -4.13 -11.80 -1.98
C VAL A 42 -5.34 -11.03 -1.46
N ALA A 43 -6.30 -11.76 -0.88
CA ALA A 43 -7.45 -11.14 -0.24
C ALA A 43 -7.00 -10.25 0.93
N ALA A 44 -7.52 -9.03 0.98
CA ALA A 44 -7.14 -8.06 1.99
C ALA A 44 -8.36 -7.35 2.56
N THR A 45 -8.18 -6.84 3.78
CA THR A 45 -9.16 -6.01 4.48
C THR A 45 -8.48 -4.74 4.97
N TYR A 46 -9.28 -3.77 5.42
CA TYR A 46 -8.74 -2.60 6.08
C TYR A 46 -9.53 -2.28 7.34
N THR A 47 -8.87 -1.61 8.26
CA THR A 47 -9.51 -0.97 9.40
C THR A 47 -9.15 0.50 9.41
N TYR A 48 -10.14 1.34 9.69
CA TYR A 48 -9.96 2.77 9.81
C TYR A 48 -10.24 3.20 11.25
N ASP A 49 -9.23 3.77 11.90
CA ASP A 49 -9.38 4.38 13.22
C ASP A 49 -9.47 5.90 13.05
N GLU A 50 -10.67 6.42 13.11
CA GLU A 50 -10.93 7.85 12.93
C GLU A 50 -10.29 8.69 14.04
N ASN A 51 -10.25 8.17 15.26
CA ASN A 51 -9.68 8.89 16.40
C ASN A 51 -8.17 9.00 16.32
N ALA A 52 -7.51 7.92 15.87
CA ALA A 52 -6.06 7.91 15.70
C ALA A 52 -5.62 8.50 14.35
N GLY A 53 -6.54 8.60 13.37
CA GLY A 53 -6.20 9.03 12.03
C GLY A 53 -5.35 8.01 11.27
N THR A 54 -5.64 6.71 11.46
CA THR A 54 -4.87 5.63 10.84
C THR A 54 -5.73 4.70 10.02
N VAL A 55 -5.15 4.19 8.94
CA VAL A 55 -5.68 3.06 8.17
C VAL A 55 -4.68 1.92 8.27
N THR A 56 -5.17 0.74 8.61
CA THR A 56 -4.36 -0.48 8.61
C THR A 56 -4.86 -1.41 7.53
N LEU A 57 -3.96 -1.83 6.64
CA LEU A 57 -4.24 -2.84 5.63
C LEU A 57 -3.84 -4.21 6.19
N ASN A 58 -4.73 -5.17 6.09
CA ASN A 58 -4.51 -6.54 6.56
C ASN A 58 -4.55 -7.50 5.37
N GLY A 59 -3.44 -8.15 5.12
CA GLY A 59 -3.26 -9.06 4.00
C GLY A 59 -1.84 -8.97 3.47
N ILE A 60 -1.18 -10.10 3.29
CA ILE A 60 0.19 -10.14 2.79
C ILE A 60 0.23 -9.57 1.38
N GLY A 61 1.03 -8.52 1.18
CA GLY A 61 1.17 -7.87 -0.13
C GLY A 61 0.22 -6.70 -0.37
N ALA A 62 -0.71 -6.40 0.55
CA ALA A 62 -1.54 -5.19 0.45
C ALA A 62 -0.72 -3.95 0.81
N TYR A 63 -0.81 -2.89 0.00
CA TYR A 63 -0.04 -1.67 0.22
C TYR A 63 -0.71 -0.45 -0.42
N LEU A 64 -0.28 0.73 0.03
CA LEU A 64 -0.54 2.00 -0.64
C LEU A 64 0.77 2.58 -1.16
N GLY A 65 0.75 3.13 -2.35
CA GLY A 65 1.88 3.84 -2.96
C GLY A 65 2.94 2.92 -3.53
N ILE A 66 3.84 2.41 -2.70
CA ILE A 66 4.91 1.52 -3.11
C ILE A 66 4.94 0.23 -2.27
N PRO A 67 5.24 -0.92 -2.89
CA PRO A 67 5.18 -2.21 -2.17
C PRO A 67 6.29 -2.40 -1.15
N LYS A 68 7.42 -1.70 -1.27
CA LYS A 68 8.56 -1.93 -0.39
C LYS A 68 8.41 -1.34 1.01
N ALA A 69 7.59 -0.30 1.18
CA ALA A 69 7.47 0.40 2.46
C ALA A 69 6.62 -0.39 3.45
N PHE A 70 7.15 -0.63 4.64
CA PHE A 70 6.41 -1.19 5.76
C PHE A 70 6.77 -0.46 7.05
N ASN A 71 6.01 -0.70 8.11
CA ASN A 71 6.25 0.01 9.37
C ASN A 71 7.61 -0.39 9.95
N GLY A 72 8.54 0.56 9.94
CA GLY A 72 9.89 0.40 10.45
C GLY A 72 10.95 0.04 9.43
N GLY A 73 10.62 -0.10 8.13
CA GLY A 73 11.63 -0.45 7.15
C GLY A 73 11.15 -0.50 5.71
N GLU A 74 12.02 -1.01 4.85
CA GLU A 74 11.74 -1.28 3.45
C GLU A 74 12.10 -2.73 3.12
N LEU A 75 11.27 -3.38 2.31
CA LEU A 75 11.49 -4.77 1.90
C LEU A 75 12.68 -4.89 0.96
N THR A 76 13.45 -5.97 1.17
CA THR A 76 14.50 -6.41 0.25
C THR A 76 14.26 -7.84 -0.23
N ASP A 77 13.19 -8.49 0.25
CA ASP A 77 12.79 -9.84 -0.11
C ASP A 77 11.26 -9.93 -0.04
N PRO A 78 10.57 -10.34 -1.13
CA PRO A 78 9.12 -10.47 -1.12
C PRO A 78 8.58 -11.48 -0.10
N ALA A 79 9.40 -12.45 0.30
CA ALA A 79 9.02 -13.44 1.31
C ALA A 79 8.84 -12.81 2.71
N ASN A 80 9.37 -11.61 2.94
CA ASN A 80 9.28 -10.89 4.20
C ASN A 80 8.13 -9.88 4.23
N ALA A 81 7.22 -9.91 3.26
CA ALA A 81 6.06 -9.03 3.24
C ALA A 81 5.23 -9.20 4.53
N PRO A 82 4.92 -8.09 5.22
CA PRO A 82 4.21 -8.17 6.50
C PRO A 82 2.74 -8.53 6.32
N ALA A 83 2.14 -9.07 7.38
CA ALA A 83 0.71 -9.39 7.40
C ALA A 83 -0.17 -8.15 7.45
N SER A 84 0.35 -7.02 7.96
CA SER A 84 -0.38 -5.76 8.02
C SER A 84 0.56 -4.57 7.92
N ILE A 85 0.03 -3.46 7.40
CA ILE A 85 0.74 -2.18 7.29
C ILE A 85 -0.21 -1.08 7.73
N ALA A 86 0.26 -0.19 8.62
CA ALA A 86 -0.50 0.96 9.09
C ALA A 86 0.04 2.26 8.49
N TYR A 87 -0.88 3.13 8.09
CA TYR A 87 -0.56 4.45 7.55
C TYR A 87 -1.28 5.52 8.38
N ASP A 88 -0.59 6.64 8.62
CA ASP A 88 -1.23 7.84 9.13
C ASP A 88 -1.90 8.54 7.96
N ILE A 89 -3.19 8.85 8.07
CA ILE A 89 -3.93 9.45 6.97
C ILE A 89 -4.53 10.79 7.34
N GLU A 90 -4.66 11.65 6.34
CA GLU A 90 -5.33 12.93 6.44
C GLU A 90 -6.13 13.17 5.16
N PHE A 91 -7.37 13.64 5.32
CA PHE A 91 -8.21 14.00 4.19
C PHE A 91 -8.18 15.50 3.97
N SER A 92 -8.26 15.91 2.71
CA SER A 92 -8.31 17.30 2.28
C SER A 92 -9.17 17.45 1.03
N GLU A 93 -9.35 18.69 0.56
CA GLU A 93 -10.11 18.99 -0.66
C GLU A 93 -11.52 18.38 -0.64
N ASN A 94 -12.27 18.60 0.46
CA ASN A 94 -13.61 18.03 0.67
C ASN A 94 -13.61 16.49 0.59
N ASN A 95 -12.58 15.85 1.19
CA ASN A 95 -12.40 14.39 1.22
C ASN A 95 -12.18 13.77 -0.16
N THR A 96 -11.69 14.53 -1.14
CA THR A 96 -11.32 14.03 -2.45
C THR A 96 -9.85 13.64 -2.54
N VAL A 97 -9.05 14.06 -1.55
CA VAL A 97 -7.63 13.75 -1.46
C VAL A 97 -7.35 13.10 -0.12
N MET A 98 -6.62 11.99 -0.14
CA MET A 98 -6.11 11.34 1.06
C MET A 98 -4.59 11.33 1.00
N THR A 99 -3.95 11.86 2.04
CA THR A 99 -2.50 11.73 2.22
C THR A 99 -2.26 10.56 3.16
N ALA A 100 -1.38 9.63 2.76
CA ALA A 100 -1.00 8.48 3.57
C ALA A 100 0.49 8.53 3.86
N ASP A 101 0.85 8.56 5.13
CA ASP A 101 2.22 8.64 5.60
C ASP A 101 2.60 7.34 6.30
N ILE A 102 3.81 6.86 6.04
CA ILE A 102 4.35 5.67 6.69
C ILE A 102 5.78 5.90 7.16
N ASN A 103 6.04 5.57 8.42
CA ASN A 103 7.36 5.63 9.02
C ASN A 103 8.13 4.34 8.71
N ILE A 104 9.24 4.46 7.98
CA ILE A 104 10.10 3.33 7.62
C ILE A 104 11.35 3.23 8.51
N GLY A 105 11.37 3.93 9.64
CA GLY A 105 12.49 3.91 10.58
C GLY A 105 13.54 4.98 10.30
N VAL A 106 14.10 5.01 9.12
CA VAL A 106 15.11 6.02 8.70
C VAL A 106 14.49 7.25 8.07
N GLY A 107 13.18 7.28 7.92
CA GLY A 107 12.45 8.38 7.31
C GLY A 107 10.99 8.03 7.10
N TRP A 108 10.34 8.80 6.27
CA TRP A 108 8.92 8.68 5.98
C TRP A 108 8.69 8.69 4.48
N TRP A 109 7.68 7.90 4.04
CA TRP A 109 7.08 8.03 2.72
C TRP A 109 5.73 8.73 2.87
N ARG A 110 5.41 9.59 1.91
CA ARG A 110 4.09 10.21 1.81
C ARG A 110 3.51 9.92 0.44
N PHE A 111 2.30 9.41 0.43
CA PHE A 111 1.55 9.14 -0.79
C PHE A 111 0.31 10.01 -0.82
N LYS A 112 0.07 10.64 -1.96
CA LYS A 112 -1.12 11.43 -2.19
C LYS A 112 -2.05 10.67 -3.10
N LEU A 113 -3.22 10.32 -2.58
CA LEU A 113 -4.22 9.54 -3.28
C LEU A 113 -5.40 10.45 -3.60
N VAL A 114 -5.92 10.35 -4.82
CA VAL A 114 -7.01 11.18 -5.29
C VAL A 114 -8.22 10.29 -5.56
N LYS A 115 -9.39 10.73 -5.11
CA LYS A 115 -10.63 10.01 -5.34
C LYS A 115 -11.01 10.08 -6.82
N ASN A 116 -11.34 8.93 -7.36
CA ASN A 116 -11.85 8.84 -8.73
C ASN A 116 -13.28 9.32 -8.83
#